data_566f2740868eb19d8bcd0e4ac7359e28
#
_entry.id   566f2740868eb19d8bcd0e4ac7359e28
#
_cell.length_a   1.000
_cell.length_b   1.000
_cell.length_c   1.000
_cell.angle_alpha   90.00
_cell.angle_beta   90.00
_cell.angle_gamma   90.00
#
_symmetry.space_group_name_H-M   'P 1'
#
loop_
_entity.id
_entity.type
_entity.pdbx_description
1 polymer ?
#
loop_
_entity_poly.entity_id
_entity_poly.type
_entity_poly.pdbx_seq_one_letter_code
_entity_poly.pdbx_strand_id
1 'polypeptide(L)'
;VGAGAHGKISLPAGRAASADGEAPADRILRRSKIKHPTAFLAAAGTAAAIAEDRDIAPEHRPFEFMLNALRLVEGFELGHFEARTGLDRDAIAAPLAEARDRGWLAPDAVGDAPGDHWRPTEIGLRFANDVIGLFLDERFRR
;
A
#
# COMPACT_ATOMS: atom_id res chain seq x y z
N VAL A 1 7.00 5.17 15.29
CA VAL A 1 7.01 5.68 16.66
C VAL A 1 7.96 6.87 16.70
N GLY A 2 7.50 8.06 17.16
CA GLY A 2 8.29 9.27 17.28
C GLY A 2 7.72 10.46 16.51
N ALA A 3 8.36 11.63 16.63
CA ALA A 3 7.99 12.85 15.92
C ALA A 3 8.06 12.64 14.40
N GLY A 4 7.04 13.09 13.67
CA GLY A 4 6.95 12.94 12.23
C GLY A 4 6.74 11.51 11.71
N ALA A 5 6.52 10.53 12.58
CA ALA A 5 6.28 9.16 12.17
C ALA A 5 4.97 9.02 11.37
N HIS A 6 5.02 8.22 10.32
CA HIS A 6 3.85 7.84 9.54
C HIS A 6 3.55 6.35 9.71
N GLY A 7 2.27 5.99 9.71
CA GLY A 7 1.82 4.61 9.75
C GLY A 7 0.57 4.40 8.93
N LYS A 8 0.33 3.15 8.55
CA LYS A 8 -0.94 2.71 7.97
C LYS A 8 -1.63 1.75 8.95
N ILE A 9 -2.93 1.90 9.11
CA ILE A 9 -3.77 1.07 9.97
C ILE A 9 -4.89 0.54 9.10
N SER A 10 -4.92 -0.78 8.91
CA SER A 10 -6.04 -1.46 8.24
C SER A 10 -7.10 -1.81 9.27
N LEU A 11 -8.31 -1.36 9.03
CA LEU A 11 -9.50 -1.65 9.84
C LEU A 11 -10.40 -2.57 9.01
N PRO A 12 -10.44 -3.88 9.35
CA PRO A 12 -11.29 -4.81 8.62
C PRO A 12 -12.77 -4.51 8.84
N ALA A 13 -13.59 -4.70 7.81
CA ALA A 13 -15.03 -4.64 7.89
C ALA A 13 -15.55 -5.63 8.95
N GLY A 14 -16.45 -5.20 9.81
CA GLY A 14 -17.18 -6.09 10.69
C GLY A 14 -16.93 -5.95 12.20
N ARG A 15 -16.16 -4.98 12.69
CA ARG A 15 -15.96 -4.77 14.12
C ARG A 15 -16.54 -3.49 14.74
N ALA A 16 -17.17 -2.67 13.93
CA ALA A 16 -17.98 -1.53 14.42
C ALA A 16 -19.30 -1.53 13.69
N ALA A 17 -20.38 -1.95 14.37
CA ALA A 17 -21.71 -1.65 13.91
C ALA A 17 -21.89 -0.13 13.96
N SER A 18 -21.95 0.53 12.80
CA SER A 18 -22.43 1.89 12.73
C SER A 18 -23.94 1.89 13.00
N ALA A 19 -24.42 2.94 13.67
CA ALA A 19 -25.82 3.08 14.04
C ALA A 19 -26.79 3.10 12.83
N ASP A 20 -26.28 3.22 11.62
CA ASP A 20 -27.02 3.38 10.37
C ASP A 20 -27.13 2.11 9.51
N GLY A 21 -26.73 0.95 10.03
CA GLY A 21 -27.02 -0.37 9.41
C GLY A 21 -26.22 -0.72 8.15
N GLU A 22 -25.31 0.13 7.69
CA GLU A 22 -24.41 -0.17 6.58
C GLU A 22 -23.14 -0.86 7.13
N ALA A 23 -22.83 -2.06 6.59
CA ALA A 23 -21.61 -2.76 7.00
C ALA A 23 -20.40 -1.89 6.66
N PRO A 24 -19.52 -1.56 7.63
CA PRO A 24 -18.37 -0.72 7.35
C PRO A 24 -17.46 -1.44 6.35
N ALA A 25 -17.19 -0.79 5.22
CA ALA A 25 -16.20 -1.24 4.26
C ALA A 25 -14.80 -1.25 4.91
N ASP A 26 -13.92 -2.14 4.44
CA ASP A 26 -12.52 -2.12 4.85
C ASP A 26 -11.93 -0.73 4.69
N ARG A 27 -11.41 -0.17 5.79
CA ARG A 27 -10.79 1.15 5.79
C ARG A 27 -9.29 1.02 6.00
N ILE A 28 -8.54 1.80 5.23
CA ILE A 28 -7.10 1.94 5.43
C ILE A 28 -6.84 3.40 5.79
N LEU A 29 -6.39 3.61 7.03
CA LEU A 29 -6.04 4.93 7.52
C LEU A 29 -4.55 5.19 7.37
N ARG A 30 -4.19 6.35 6.85
CA ARG A 30 -2.85 6.90 6.96
C ARG A 30 -2.81 7.87 8.13
N ARG A 31 -1.98 7.55 9.14
CA ARG A 31 -1.78 8.37 10.32
C ARG A 31 -0.40 8.99 10.31
N SER A 32 -0.32 10.30 10.55
CA SER A 32 0.95 10.98 10.78
C SER A 32 0.99 11.61 12.18
N LYS A 33 2.21 11.69 12.73
CA LYS A 33 2.48 12.31 14.03
C LYS A 33 3.02 13.73 13.83
N ILE A 34 2.87 14.57 14.87
CA ILE A 34 3.47 15.90 14.90
C ILE A 34 4.96 15.79 14.58
N LYS A 35 5.44 16.64 13.64
CA LYS A 35 6.83 16.62 13.16
C LYS A 35 7.79 17.27 14.15
N HIS A 36 7.37 18.31 14.87
CA HIS A 36 8.23 19.03 15.79
C HIS A 36 8.49 18.20 17.06
N PRO A 37 9.74 17.87 17.41
CA PRO A 37 10.07 16.94 18.49
C PRO A 37 9.52 17.37 19.86
N THR A 38 9.71 18.64 20.24
CA THR A 38 9.24 19.15 21.56
C THR A 38 7.71 19.10 21.66
N ALA A 39 6.99 19.50 20.61
CA ALA A 39 5.52 19.43 20.56
C ALA A 39 5.03 17.98 20.62
N PHE A 40 5.71 17.07 19.91
CA PHE A 40 5.41 15.64 19.95
C PHE A 40 5.61 15.08 21.38
N LEU A 41 6.71 15.40 22.04
CA LEU A 41 6.99 14.92 23.40
C LEU A 41 5.93 15.43 24.40
N ALA A 42 5.53 16.70 24.28
CA ALA A 42 4.48 17.27 25.15
C ALA A 42 3.11 16.59 24.94
N ALA A 43 2.83 16.12 23.74
CA ALA A 43 1.57 15.46 23.39
C ALA A 43 1.63 13.92 23.42
N ALA A 44 2.82 13.34 23.71
CA ALA A 44 3.04 11.90 23.67
C ALA A 44 2.05 11.12 24.54
N GLY A 45 1.52 10.03 23.99
CA GLY A 45 0.52 9.21 24.70
C GLY A 45 -0.92 9.70 24.57
N THR A 46 -1.16 10.87 23.98
CA THR A 46 -2.50 11.44 23.76
C THR A 46 -2.86 11.53 22.28
N ALA A 47 -4.15 11.75 21.99
CA ALA A 47 -4.62 11.99 20.62
C ALA A 47 -3.99 13.25 19.99
N ALA A 48 -3.60 14.22 20.80
CA ALA A 48 -2.94 15.46 20.35
C ALA A 48 -1.59 15.21 19.65
N ALA A 49 -0.96 14.05 19.85
CA ALA A 49 0.26 13.67 19.15
C ALA A 49 0.01 13.31 17.66
N ILE A 50 -1.25 13.15 17.25
CA ILE A 50 -1.65 12.86 15.87
C ILE A 50 -1.81 14.17 15.14
N ALA A 51 -1.05 14.37 14.05
CA ALA A 51 -1.14 15.56 13.22
C ALA A 51 -2.23 15.38 12.14
N GLU A 52 -2.38 14.17 11.61
CA GLU A 52 -3.34 13.87 10.56
C GLU A 52 -3.76 12.40 10.62
N ASP A 53 -5.04 12.18 10.41
CA ASP A 53 -5.65 10.88 10.14
C ASP A 53 -6.44 10.99 8.84
N ARG A 54 -6.08 10.21 7.82
CA ARG A 54 -6.69 10.27 6.51
C ARG A 54 -7.00 8.87 6.00
N ASP A 55 -8.22 8.68 5.50
CA ASP A 55 -8.57 7.47 4.75
C ASP A 55 -7.81 7.42 3.42
N ILE A 56 -7.32 6.25 3.06
CA ILE A 56 -6.75 5.97 1.75
C ILE A 56 -7.88 5.47 0.86
N ALA A 57 -8.26 6.30 -0.11
CA ALA A 57 -9.28 5.94 -1.08
C ALA A 57 -8.87 4.68 -1.87
N PRO A 58 -9.84 3.85 -2.29
CA PRO A 58 -9.57 2.58 -2.98
C PRO A 58 -8.61 2.72 -4.17
N GLU A 59 -8.75 3.76 -4.98
CA GLU A 59 -7.91 4.05 -6.14
C GLU A 59 -6.42 4.29 -5.79
N HIS A 60 -6.11 4.68 -4.55
CA HIS A 60 -4.75 4.91 -4.10
C HIS A 60 -4.13 3.70 -3.39
N ARG A 61 -4.94 2.69 -3.05
CA ARG A 61 -4.46 1.52 -2.31
C ARG A 61 -3.41 0.69 -3.04
N PRO A 62 -3.48 0.49 -4.39
CA PRO A 62 -2.43 -0.19 -5.13
C PRO A 62 -1.07 0.48 -4.96
N PHE A 63 -0.99 1.79 -5.21
CA PHE A 63 0.24 2.56 -5.03
C PHE A 63 0.77 2.49 -3.59
N GLU A 64 -0.10 2.66 -2.61
CA GLU A 64 0.27 2.59 -1.19
C GLU A 64 0.74 1.21 -0.75
N PHE A 65 0.22 0.13 -1.35
CA PHE A 65 0.71 -1.22 -1.12
C PHE A 65 2.10 -1.40 -1.72
N MET A 66 2.29 -1.01 -2.98
CA MET A 66 3.53 -1.17 -3.71
C MET A 66 4.69 -0.34 -3.15
N LEU A 67 4.41 0.82 -2.52
CA LEU A 67 5.43 1.61 -1.80
C LEU A 67 6.21 0.81 -0.76
N ASN A 68 5.62 -0.23 -0.19
CA ASN A 68 6.28 -1.09 0.78
C ASN A 68 6.70 -2.44 0.16
N ALA A 69 5.81 -3.06 -0.60
CA ALA A 69 6.02 -4.40 -1.15
C ALA A 69 7.22 -4.47 -2.11
N LEU A 70 7.39 -3.46 -2.97
CA LEU A 70 8.47 -3.43 -3.97
C LEU A 70 9.83 -2.95 -3.42
N ARG A 71 9.93 -2.67 -2.14
CA ARG A 71 11.21 -2.45 -1.45
C ARG A 71 11.77 -3.73 -0.85
N LEU A 72 10.98 -4.79 -0.80
CA LEU A 72 11.39 -6.10 -0.34
C LEU A 72 11.93 -6.89 -1.54
N VAL A 73 13.14 -7.41 -1.42
CA VAL A 73 13.75 -8.26 -2.46
C VAL A 73 13.00 -9.57 -2.66
N GLU A 74 12.34 -10.06 -1.62
CA GLU A 74 11.49 -11.24 -1.67
C GLU A 74 10.21 -11.01 -2.49
N GLY A 75 9.80 -9.75 -2.66
CA GLY A 75 8.58 -9.40 -3.37
C GLY A 75 7.30 -9.59 -2.57
N PHE A 76 6.21 -9.96 -3.24
CA PHE A 76 4.89 -10.10 -2.62
C PHE A 76 4.03 -11.14 -3.35
N GLU A 77 3.04 -11.68 -2.63
CA GLU A 77 1.99 -12.54 -3.19
C GLU A 77 0.75 -11.72 -3.54
N LEU A 78 0.04 -12.07 -4.63
CA LEU A 78 -1.20 -11.43 -5.03
C LEU A 78 -2.28 -11.57 -3.94
N GLY A 79 -2.35 -12.71 -3.27
CA GLY A 79 -3.24 -12.90 -2.12
C GLY A 79 -2.96 -11.92 -0.97
N HIS A 80 -1.70 -11.51 -0.75
CA HIS A 80 -1.35 -10.46 0.20
C HIS A 80 -1.87 -9.09 -0.24
N PHE A 81 -1.78 -8.79 -1.54
CA PHE A 81 -2.36 -7.56 -2.08
C PHE A 81 -3.86 -7.50 -1.82
N GLU A 82 -4.60 -8.56 -2.19
CA GLU A 82 -6.05 -8.64 -1.99
C GLU A 82 -6.42 -8.48 -0.51
N ALA A 83 -5.76 -9.22 0.38
CA ALA A 83 -6.03 -9.18 1.82
C ALA A 83 -5.73 -7.81 2.47
N ARG A 84 -4.75 -7.06 1.95
CA ARG A 84 -4.30 -5.78 2.53
C ARG A 84 -4.97 -4.56 1.93
N THR A 85 -5.49 -4.66 0.72
CA THR A 85 -6.12 -3.54 0.01
C THR A 85 -7.63 -3.65 -0.05
N GLY A 86 -8.18 -4.86 0.07
CA GLY A 86 -9.60 -5.17 -0.18
C GLY A 86 -9.97 -5.03 -1.65
N LEU A 87 -8.98 -5.02 -2.56
CA LEU A 87 -9.17 -4.95 -4.01
C LEU A 87 -8.86 -6.31 -4.63
N ASP A 88 -9.52 -6.61 -5.75
CA ASP A 88 -9.20 -7.76 -6.58
C ASP A 88 -7.85 -7.56 -7.27
N ARG A 89 -7.11 -8.66 -7.53
CA ARG A 89 -5.83 -8.66 -8.27
C ARG A 89 -5.93 -8.03 -9.66
N ASP A 90 -7.10 -8.06 -10.27
CA ASP A 90 -7.34 -7.44 -11.57
C ASP A 90 -7.08 -5.93 -11.56
N ALA A 91 -7.22 -5.29 -10.41
CA ALA A 91 -6.91 -3.86 -10.24
C ALA A 91 -5.42 -3.52 -10.52
N ILE A 92 -4.54 -4.50 -10.45
CA ILE A 92 -3.10 -4.34 -10.71
C ILE A 92 -2.58 -5.17 -11.88
N ALA A 93 -3.45 -5.89 -12.59
CA ALA A 93 -3.03 -6.77 -13.69
C ALA A 93 -2.30 -6.02 -14.82
N ALA A 94 -2.83 -4.87 -15.26
CA ALA A 94 -2.22 -4.08 -16.32
C ALA A 94 -0.84 -3.51 -15.92
N PRO A 95 -0.66 -2.82 -14.78
CA PRO A 95 0.67 -2.36 -14.35
C PRO A 95 1.65 -3.50 -14.06
N LEU A 96 1.20 -4.68 -13.61
CA LEU A 96 2.06 -5.85 -13.46
C LEU A 96 2.55 -6.37 -14.81
N ALA A 97 1.67 -6.45 -15.81
CA ALA A 97 2.06 -6.84 -17.17
C ALA A 97 3.08 -5.85 -17.76
N GLU A 98 2.86 -4.55 -17.62
CA GLU A 98 3.80 -3.52 -18.06
C GLU A 98 5.16 -3.64 -17.35
N ALA A 99 5.17 -3.83 -16.03
CA ALA A 99 6.41 -4.00 -15.27
C ALA A 99 7.18 -5.26 -15.68
N ARG A 100 6.47 -6.35 -15.97
CA ARG A 100 7.07 -7.59 -16.51
C ARG A 100 7.67 -7.36 -17.89
N ASP A 101 6.93 -6.73 -18.80
CA ASP A 101 7.38 -6.50 -20.18
C ASP A 101 8.60 -5.57 -20.25
N ARG A 102 8.75 -4.68 -19.26
CA ARG A 102 9.96 -3.87 -19.04
C ARG A 102 11.09 -4.62 -18.34
N GLY A 103 10.87 -5.86 -17.91
CA GLY A 103 11.84 -6.64 -17.15
C GLY A 103 12.10 -6.13 -15.73
N TRP A 104 11.18 -5.37 -15.15
CA TRP A 104 11.32 -4.80 -13.81
C TRP A 104 10.78 -5.71 -12.71
N LEU A 105 9.70 -6.43 -13.00
CA LEU A 105 9.12 -7.45 -12.12
C LEU A 105 9.10 -8.80 -12.82
N ALA A 106 9.25 -9.85 -12.04
CA ALA A 106 9.12 -11.22 -12.53
C ALA A 106 8.16 -11.99 -11.62
N PRO A 107 7.15 -12.69 -12.19
CA PRO A 107 6.39 -13.67 -11.45
C PRO A 107 7.22 -14.93 -11.25
N ASP A 108 7.02 -15.63 -10.15
CA ASP A 108 7.52 -17.00 -10.03
C ASP A 108 6.77 -17.88 -11.04
N ALA A 109 7.49 -18.74 -11.73
CA ALA A 109 6.87 -19.65 -12.69
C ALA A 109 6.25 -20.85 -11.96
N VAL A 110 4.99 -21.15 -12.28
CA VAL A 110 4.32 -22.38 -11.89
C VAL A 110 3.92 -23.11 -13.18
N GLY A 111 4.79 -24.00 -13.66
CA GLY A 111 4.65 -24.57 -15.00
C GLY A 111 4.83 -23.50 -16.08
N ASP A 112 3.87 -23.44 -17.04
CA ASP A 112 3.87 -22.45 -18.13
C ASP A 112 3.10 -21.16 -17.78
N ALA A 113 2.48 -21.08 -16.58
CA ALA A 113 1.72 -19.93 -16.14
C ALA A 113 2.52 -19.05 -15.17
N PRO A 114 2.29 -17.70 -15.14
CA PRO A 114 2.84 -16.87 -14.09
C PRO A 114 2.22 -17.26 -12.75
N GLY A 115 3.08 -17.43 -11.74
CA GLY A 115 2.65 -17.70 -10.38
C GLY A 115 2.05 -16.47 -9.68
N ASP A 116 1.52 -16.70 -8.49
CA ASP A 116 0.91 -15.65 -7.66
C ASP A 116 1.97 -14.78 -6.94
N HIS A 117 3.22 -15.22 -6.87
CA HIS A 117 4.29 -14.49 -6.23
C HIS A 117 5.09 -13.66 -7.25
N TRP A 118 5.27 -12.39 -6.96
CA TRP A 118 5.96 -11.40 -7.80
C TRP A 118 7.12 -10.77 -7.05
N ARG A 119 8.26 -10.67 -7.71
CA ARG A 119 9.46 -10.04 -7.13
C ARG A 119 10.11 -9.05 -8.08
N PRO A 120 10.79 -8.01 -7.54
CA PRO A 120 11.59 -7.12 -8.36
C PRO A 120 12.84 -7.84 -8.88
N THR A 121 13.18 -7.59 -10.14
CA THR A 121 14.46 -7.98 -10.72
C THR A 121 15.57 -7.02 -10.25
N GLU A 122 16.85 -7.33 -10.55
CA GLU A 122 17.93 -6.36 -10.29
C GLU A 122 17.68 -5.00 -10.95
N ILE A 123 17.15 -5.01 -12.18
CA ILE A 123 16.79 -3.77 -12.90
C ILE A 123 15.62 -3.09 -12.18
N GLY A 124 14.59 -3.85 -11.79
CA GLY A 124 13.45 -3.33 -11.05
C GLY A 124 13.82 -2.67 -9.73
N LEU A 125 14.78 -3.22 -8.99
CA LEU A 125 15.29 -2.61 -7.76
C LEU A 125 15.99 -1.27 -8.03
N ARG A 126 16.72 -1.13 -9.15
CA ARG A 126 17.36 0.13 -9.54
C ARG A 126 16.34 1.20 -9.93
N PHE A 127 15.23 0.80 -10.52
CA PHE A 127 14.13 1.66 -10.96
C PHE A 127 12.90 1.57 -10.05
N ALA A 128 13.10 1.27 -8.75
CA ALA A 128 12.00 1.00 -7.83
C ALA A 128 10.93 2.11 -7.78
N ASN A 129 11.31 3.38 -7.89
CA ASN A 129 10.34 4.48 -7.89
C ASN A 129 9.51 4.50 -9.19
N ASP A 130 10.12 4.18 -10.34
CA ASP A 130 9.42 4.11 -11.62
C ASP A 130 8.47 2.92 -11.64
N VAL A 131 8.91 1.77 -11.11
CA VAL A 131 8.05 0.57 -10.95
C VAL A 131 6.85 0.89 -10.07
N ILE A 132 7.07 1.49 -8.90
CA ILE A 132 6.01 1.91 -7.97
C ILE A 132 5.06 2.92 -8.67
N GLY A 133 5.62 3.81 -9.49
CA GLY A 133 4.86 4.80 -10.26
C GLY A 133 3.84 4.20 -11.23
N LEU A 134 4.05 2.97 -11.72
CA LEU A 134 3.08 2.28 -12.57
C LEU A 134 1.74 2.00 -11.87
N PHE A 135 1.76 1.89 -10.56
CA PHE A 135 0.56 1.63 -9.74
C PHE A 135 -0.13 2.90 -9.25
N LEU A 136 0.39 4.07 -9.63
CA LEU A 136 -0.28 5.34 -9.38
C LEU A 136 -1.48 5.47 -10.34
N ASP A 137 -2.61 5.99 -9.85
CA ASP A 137 -3.75 6.32 -10.69
C ASP A 137 -3.30 7.23 -11.86
N GLU A 138 -3.77 6.95 -13.08
CA GLU A 138 -3.38 7.67 -14.31
C GLU A 138 -3.54 9.19 -14.19
N ARG A 139 -4.48 9.65 -13.37
CA ARG A 139 -4.69 11.09 -13.07
C ARG A 139 -3.49 11.76 -12.40
N PHE A 140 -2.59 10.98 -11.80
CA PHE A 140 -1.40 11.44 -11.06
C PHE A 140 -0.08 11.06 -11.73
N ARG A 141 -0.11 10.41 -12.89
CA ARG A 141 1.07 10.02 -13.68
C ARG A 141 1.66 11.15 -14.54
N ARG A 142 1.48 12.42 -14.16
CA ARG A 142 2.03 13.57 -14.90
C ARG A 142 3.36 14.01 -14.34
#